data_618815ad5167f2d3b16aaa5c1ec1b77a
#
_entry.id   618815ad5167f2d3b16aaa5c1ec1b77a
#
_cell.length_a   1.000
_cell.length_b   1.000
_cell.length_c   1.000
_cell.angle_alpha   90.00
_cell.angle_beta   90.00
_cell.angle_gamma   90.00
#
_symmetry.space_group_name_H-M   'P 1'
#
loop_
_entity.id
_entity.type
_entity.pdbx_description
1 polymer ?
#
loop_
_entity_poly.entity_id
_entity_poly.type
_entity_poly.pdbx_seq_one_letter_code
_entity_poly.pdbx_strand_id
1 'polypeptide(L)'
;MAKLNVFVDGTWLYNACGADRALATRLEYPDRRFQLDHAKLVNEILAHAQRHIPKCDSIGSMYFATSVFELPVDLAEWPNERDDVTAADVESVKRSTAAREKFAESAVQAGYSKDAIFRPKLKGWMLGKLREHRFQEKQVDATVVALLVKYAITCPEDVHVIITGDSDVLPAIKVAYPEYSDNVLVATTHPDQLKVDSRQTSYALADFNYLIPPFYLEQNADKIMQGANVYKCVHCNKVFSRPNPIPRNTAACCRPCHEKRE
;
A
#
# COMPACT_ATOMS: atom_id res chain seq x y z
N MET A 1 21.29 7.89 -17.25
CA MET A 1 19.89 7.41 -17.20
C MET A 1 19.51 7.28 -15.74
N ALA A 2 18.42 7.90 -15.31
CA ALA A 2 17.97 7.87 -13.94
C ALA A 2 17.08 6.64 -13.67
N LYS A 3 17.16 6.07 -12.48
CA LYS A 3 16.34 4.93 -12.05
C LYS A 3 15.23 5.39 -11.13
N LEU A 4 14.16 4.63 -11.07
CA LEU A 4 13.09 4.79 -10.07
C LEU A 4 13.38 3.89 -8.86
N ASN A 5 13.76 4.48 -7.72
CA ASN A 5 13.91 3.75 -6.46
C ASN A 5 12.60 3.84 -5.67
N VAL A 6 12.12 2.73 -5.11
CA VAL A 6 10.78 2.60 -4.55
C VAL A 6 10.85 2.22 -3.06
N PHE A 7 10.24 3.04 -2.20
CA PHE A 7 10.18 2.83 -0.75
C PHE A 7 8.72 2.77 -0.31
N VAL A 8 8.28 1.59 0.12
CA VAL A 8 6.88 1.32 0.46
C VAL A 8 6.71 1.20 1.96
N ASP A 9 5.81 2.01 2.52
CA ASP A 9 5.18 1.70 3.79
C ASP A 9 4.15 0.58 3.55
N GLY A 10 4.61 -0.65 3.73
CA GLY A 10 3.80 -1.84 3.48
C GLY A 10 2.67 -2.02 4.49
N THR A 11 2.82 -1.51 5.70
CA THR A 11 1.76 -1.53 6.72
C THR A 11 0.62 -0.59 6.33
N TRP A 12 0.93 0.63 5.93
CA TRP A 12 -0.07 1.56 5.42
C TRP A 12 -0.74 1.03 4.15
N LEU A 13 0.05 0.56 3.19
CA LEU A 13 -0.48 0.06 1.91
C LEU A 13 -1.39 -1.16 2.10
N TYR A 14 -1.02 -2.08 3.02
CA TYR A 14 -1.87 -3.19 3.42
C TYR A 14 -3.22 -2.70 3.95
N ASN A 15 -3.22 -1.68 4.80
CA ASN A 15 -4.43 -1.09 5.36
C ASN A 15 -5.26 -0.35 4.31
N ALA A 16 -4.62 0.40 3.39
CA ALA A 16 -5.28 1.10 2.29
C ALA A 16 -6.03 0.15 1.33
N CYS A 17 -5.57 -1.11 1.22
CA CYS A 17 -6.24 -2.18 0.49
C CYS A 17 -7.39 -2.84 1.28
N GLY A 18 -7.59 -2.53 2.55
CA GLY A 18 -8.63 -3.13 3.41
C GLY A 18 -10.04 -2.89 2.88
N ALA A 19 -11.00 -3.73 3.32
CA ALA A 19 -12.42 -3.50 3.07
C ALA A 19 -12.84 -2.09 3.54
N ASP A 20 -13.71 -1.44 2.79
CA ASP A 20 -14.21 -0.07 3.04
C ASP A 20 -13.12 1.02 3.13
N ARG A 21 -11.88 0.71 2.73
CA ARG A 21 -10.78 1.68 2.61
C ARG A 21 -10.69 2.25 1.20
N ALA A 22 -9.87 3.28 1.01
CA ALA A 22 -9.79 4.09 -0.19
C ALA A 22 -9.74 3.28 -1.50
N LEU A 23 -8.88 2.26 -1.60
CA LEU A 23 -8.81 1.40 -2.78
C LEU A 23 -10.04 0.50 -2.94
N ALA A 24 -10.56 -0.07 -1.84
CA ALA A 24 -11.73 -0.93 -1.89
C ALA A 24 -13.00 -0.17 -2.29
N THR A 25 -13.10 1.13 -1.99
CA THR A 25 -14.23 1.97 -2.46
C THR A 25 -14.32 2.04 -3.97
N ARG A 26 -13.25 1.72 -4.70
CA ARG A 26 -13.26 1.65 -6.17
C ARG A 26 -13.77 0.32 -6.71
N LEU A 27 -13.90 -0.72 -5.88
CA LEU A 27 -14.42 -2.02 -6.30
C LEU A 27 -15.93 -2.02 -6.54
N GLU A 28 -16.41 -2.97 -7.33
CA GLU A 28 -17.86 -3.24 -7.45
C GLU A 28 -18.48 -3.65 -6.10
N TYR A 29 -17.70 -4.26 -5.20
CA TYR A 29 -18.05 -4.64 -3.83
C TYR A 29 -17.04 -4.03 -2.84
N PRO A 30 -17.34 -2.87 -2.25
CA PRO A 30 -16.41 -2.15 -1.36
C PRO A 30 -16.09 -2.87 -0.04
N ASP A 31 -16.98 -3.77 0.41
CA ASP A 31 -16.81 -4.64 1.56
C ASP A 31 -15.71 -5.70 1.39
N ARG A 32 -15.15 -5.82 0.18
CA ARG A 32 -14.04 -6.71 -0.13
C ARG A 32 -12.73 -5.97 -0.11
N ARG A 33 -11.68 -6.73 0.29
CA ARG A 33 -10.32 -6.23 0.21
C ARG A 33 -9.87 -6.03 -1.24
N PHE A 34 -9.24 -4.90 -1.54
CA PHE A 34 -8.62 -4.66 -2.85
C PHE A 34 -7.43 -5.60 -3.06
N GLN A 35 -7.42 -6.32 -4.18
CA GLN A 35 -6.34 -7.24 -4.55
C GLN A 35 -5.30 -6.46 -5.37
N LEU A 36 -4.23 -6.02 -4.70
CA LEU A 36 -3.16 -5.24 -5.32
C LEU A 36 -2.19 -6.14 -6.07
N ASP A 37 -1.81 -5.72 -7.28
CA ASP A 37 -0.70 -6.29 -8.05
C ASP A 37 0.54 -5.38 -7.88
N HIS A 38 1.51 -5.83 -7.11
CA HIS A 38 2.70 -5.04 -6.79
C HIS A 38 3.58 -4.77 -8.03
N ALA A 39 3.63 -5.69 -8.99
CA ALA A 39 4.39 -5.49 -10.23
C ALA A 39 3.71 -4.44 -11.11
N LYS A 40 2.38 -4.49 -11.25
CA LYS A 40 1.63 -3.47 -11.97
C LYS A 40 1.75 -2.11 -11.30
N LEU A 41 1.70 -2.06 -9.96
CA LEU A 41 1.85 -0.82 -9.21
C LEU A 41 3.16 -0.10 -9.56
N VAL A 42 4.29 -0.79 -9.47
CA VAL A 42 5.59 -0.15 -9.75
C VAL A 42 5.73 0.26 -11.21
N ASN A 43 5.18 -0.53 -12.15
CA ASN A 43 5.21 -0.19 -13.57
C ASN A 43 4.35 1.06 -13.89
N GLU A 44 3.17 1.20 -13.29
CA GLU A 44 2.34 2.39 -13.45
C GLU A 44 2.95 3.64 -12.82
N ILE A 45 3.64 3.48 -11.68
CA ILE A 45 4.40 4.57 -11.06
C ILE A 45 5.59 4.97 -11.94
N LEU A 46 6.32 4.02 -12.52
CA LEU A 46 7.39 4.31 -13.47
C LEU A 46 6.84 5.07 -14.69
N ALA A 47 5.75 4.60 -15.28
CA ALA A 47 5.11 5.29 -16.41
C ALA A 47 4.62 6.70 -16.03
N HIS A 48 4.20 6.92 -14.77
CA HIS A 48 3.86 8.24 -14.26
C HIS A 48 5.11 9.13 -14.12
N ALA A 49 6.18 8.61 -13.54
CA ALA A 49 7.45 9.35 -13.39
C ALA A 49 8.03 9.75 -14.77
N GLN A 50 8.01 8.85 -15.75
CA GLN A 50 8.51 9.11 -17.10
C GLN A 50 7.80 10.24 -17.83
N ARG A 51 6.51 10.49 -17.56
CA ARG A 51 5.77 11.61 -18.14
C ARG A 51 6.29 12.97 -17.68
N HIS A 52 6.90 13.03 -16.51
CA HIS A 52 7.42 14.27 -15.90
C HIS A 52 8.94 14.35 -15.97
N ILE A 53 9.62 13.22 -15.85
CA ILE A 53 11.09 13.09 -15.92
C ILE A 53 11.45 12.01 -16.96
N PRO A 54 11.53 12.36 -18.23
CA PRO A 54 11.79 11.39 -19.32
C PRO A 54 13.10 10.62 -19.20
N LYS A 55 14.09 11.16 -18.46
CA LYS A 55 15.36 10.46 -18.18
C LYS A 55 15.23 9.26 -17.23
N CYS A 56 14.08 9.13 -16.51
CA CYS A 56 13.77 8.01 -15.62
C CYS A 56 13.24 6.86 -16.47
N ASP A 57 14.06 5.88 -16.80
CA ASP A 57 13.75 4.86 -17.81
C ASP A 57 13.65 3.43 -17.26
N SER A 58 14.09 3.21 -16.03
CA SER A 58 14.17 1.87 -15.45
C SER A 58 13.87 1.87 -13.94
N ILE A 59 13.49 0.69 -13.44
CA ILE A 59 13.30 0.46 -12.02
C ILE A 59 14.68 0.19 -11.39
N GLY A 60 14.96 0.88 -10.29
CA GLY A 60 16.14 0.70 -9.44
C GLY A 60 15.86 -0.22 -8.26
N SER A 61 16.24 0.22 -7.07
CA SER A 61 16.02 -0.52 -5.83
C SER A 61 14.57 -0.40 -5.37
N MET A 62 13.99 -1.50 -4.88
CA MET A 62 12.64 -1.54 -4.35
C MET A 62 12.64 -2.14 -2.95
N TYR A 63 12.09 -1.42 -1.96
CA TYR A 63 11.97 -1.87 -0.58
C TYR A 63 10.53 -1.85 -0.12
N PHE A 64 10.10 -2.94 0.49
CA PHE A 64 8.78 -3.09 1.07
C PHE A 64 8.92 -3.18 2.60
N ALA A 65 8.85 -2.03 3.28
CA ALA A 65 8.97 -1.97 4.72
C ALA A 65 7.65 -2.38 5.37
N THR A 66 7.65 -3.47 6.10
CA THR A 66 6.48 -3.97 6.84
C THR A 66 6.90 -4.81 8.03
N SER A 67 5.95 -5.03 8.94
CA SER A 67 6.13 -5.86 10.12
C SER A 67 5.13 -7.01 10.10
N VAL A 68 5.64 -8.23 10.23
CA VAL A 68 4.85 -9.47 10.30
C VAL A 68 5.28 -10.26 11.53
N PHE A 69 4.36 -10.58 12.42
CA PHE A 69 4.71 -11.26 13.67
C PHE A 69 5.24 -12.66 13.43
N GLU A 70 6.34 -13.00 14.11
CA GLU A 70 6.73 -14.38 14.35
C GLU A 70 5.85 -14.95 15.46
N LEU A 71 5.00 -15.92 15.13
CA LEU A 71 4.05 -16.50 16.08
C LEU A 71 4.76 -17.57 16.92
N PRO A 72 4.59 -17.57 18.27
CA PRO A 72 5.12 -18.63 19.13
C PRO A 72 4.47 -19.97 18.84
N VAL A 73 5.23 -21.05 19.07
CA VAL A 73 4.76 -22.43 18.85
C VAL A 73 3.61 -22.79 19.81
N ASP A 74 3.68 -22.31 21.04
CA ASP A 74 2.71 -22.49 22.12
C ASP A 74 1.52 -21.52 22.09
N LEU A 75 1.40 -20.70 21.06
CA LEU A 75 0.34 -19.68 20.96
C LEU A 75 -1.08 -20.24 21.19
N ALA A 76 -1.32 -21.50 20.78
CA ALA A 76 -2.61 -22.15 20.95
C ALA A 76 -2.95 -22.47 22.44
N GLU A 77 -1.95 -22.55 23.31
CA GLU A 77 -2.07 -22.88 24.73
C GLU A 77 -2.34 -21.61 25.58
N TRP A 78 -1.98 -20.44 25.07
CA TRP A 78 -2.10 -19.17 25.80
C TRP A 78 -3.48 -18.88 26.44
N PRO A 79 -4.62 -19.22 25.80
CA PRO A 79 -5.92 -19.04 26.46
C PRO A 79 -6.12 -19.87 27.73
N ASN A 80 -5.36 -20.98 27.88
CA ASN A 80 -5.40 -21.82 29.09
C ASN A 80 -4.45 -21.33 30.18
N GLU A 81 -3.42 -20.58 29.81
CA GLU A 81 -2.36 -20.12 30.70
C GLU A 81 -2.54 -18.66 31.13
N ARG A 82 -3.41 -17.91 30.46
CA ARG A 82 -3.55 -16.47 30.61
C ARG A 82 -4.99 -16.03 30.56
N ASP A 83 -5.48 -15.45 31.65
CA ASP A 83 -6.85 -14.95 31.77
C ASP A 83 -7.17 -13.75 30.83
N ASP A 84 -6.12 -13.02 30.38
CA ASP A 84 -6.26 -11.85 29.51
C ASP A 84 -6.26 -12.19 28.00
N VAL A 85 -6.13 -13.48 27.63
CA VAL A 85 -6.09 -13.97 26.24
C VAL A 85 -7.24 -14.93 25.97
N THR A 86 -7.98 -14.69 24.90
CA THR A 86 -9.06 -15.60 24.46
C THR A 86 -8.66 -16.40 23.23
N ALA A 87 -9.34 -17.54 22.98
CA ALA A 87 -9.16 -18.31 21.74
C ALA A 87 -9.48 -17.47 20.49
N ALA A 88 -10.44 -16.53 20.60
CA ALA A 88 -10.76 -15.62 19.51
C ALA A 88 -9.61 -14.64 19.19
N ASP A 89 -8.87 -14.16 20.21
CA ASP A 89 -7.68 -13.32 20.01
C ASP A 89 -6.58 -14.08 19.27
N VAL A 90 -6.35 -15.35 19.65
CA VAL A 90 -5.37 -16.24 19.01
C VAL A 90 -5.72 -16.46 17.53
N GLU A 91 -6.95 -16.80 17.23
CA GLU A 91 -7.39 -16.99 15.83
C GLU A 91 -7.37 -15.70 15.01
N SER A 92 -7.70 -14.57 15.64
CA SER A 92 -7.62 -13.25 14.99
C SER A 92 -6.19 -12.90 14.61
N VAL A 93 -5.21 -13.07 15.52
CA VAL A 93 -3.81 -12.75 15.25
C VAL A 93 -3.20 -13.72 14.23
N LYS A 94 -3.54 -15.02 14.29
CA LYS A 94 -3.11 -15.99 13.26
C LYS A 94 -3.57 -15.58 11.87
N ARG A 95 -4.87 -15.27 11.71
CA ARG A 95 -5.42 -14.84 10.42
C ARG A 95 -4.81 -13.54 9.92
N SER A 96 -4.66 -12.54 10.78
CA SER A 96 -4.08 -11.26 10.39
C SER A 96 -2.61 -11.38 10.02
N THR A 97 -1.84 -12.19 10.75
CA THR A 97 -0.42 -12.46 10.45
C THR A 97 -0.27 -13.19 9.11
N ALA A 98 -1.04 -14.26 8.88
CA ALA A 98 -1.02 -14.99 7.61
C ALA A 98 -1.41 -14.10 6.41
N ALA A 99 -2.40 -13.21 6.58
CA ALA A 99 -2.80 -12.30 5.52
C ALA A 99 -1.71 -11.25 5.21
N ARG A 100 -1.02 -10.73 6.24
CA ARG A 100 0.12 -9.80 6.07
C ARG A 100 1.33 -10.49 5.46
N GLU A 101 1.63 -11.72 5.88
CA GLU A 101 2.69 -12.54 5.28
C GLU A 101 2.47 -12.70 3.79
N LYS A 102 1.29 -13.17 3.38
CA LYS A 102 0.93 -13.33 1.97
C LYS A 102 1.05 -12.04 1.17
N PHE A 103 0.71 -10.90 1.78
CA PHE A 103 0.83 -9.60 1.14
C PHE A 103 2.29 -9.20 0.96
N ALA A 104 3.14 -9.41 1.98
CA ALA A 104 4.57 -9.16 1.92
C ALA A 104 5.27 -10.10 0.91
N GLU A 105 4.92 -11.39 0.90
CA GLU A 105 5.43 -12.36 -0.07
C GLU A 105 5.10 -11.96 -1.51
N SER A 106 3.89 -11.45 -1.77
CA SER A 106 3.52 -10.99 -3.10
C SER A 106 4.34 -9.77 -3.56
N ALA A 107 4.76 -8.90 -2.64
CA ALA A 107 5.69 -7.82 -2.94
C ALA A 107 7.09 -8.37 -3.26
N VAL A 108 7.60 -9.33 -2.47
CA VAL A 108 8.90 -9.97 -2.73
C VAL A 108 8.90 -10.68 -4.10
N GLN A 109 7.83 -11.38 -4.45
CA GLN A 109 7.67 -12.02 -5.77
C GLN A 109 7.66 -10.99 -6.92
N ALA A 110 7.21 -9.77 -6.66
CA ALA A 110 7.27 -8.65 -7.61
C ALA A 110 8.65 -7.96 -7.67
N GLY A 111 9.65 -8.45 -6.92
CA GLY A 111 11.04 -7.96 -6.96
C GLY A 111 11.42 -6.99 -5.85
N TYR A 112 10.56 -6.77 -4.85
CA TYR A 112 10.93 -5.96 -3.68
C TYR A 112 11.90 -6.70 -2.76
N SER A 113 12.87 -5.98 -2.19
CA SER A 113 13.80 -6.56 -1.21
C SER A 113 13.08 -6.98 0.06
N LYS A 114 13.43 -8.15 0.57
CA LYS A 114 12.97 -8.67 1.86
C LYS A 114 13.65 -8.03 3.08
N ASP A 115 14.72 -7.26 2.87
CA ASP A 115 15.56 -6.73 3.95
C ASP A 115 14.84 -5.69 4.84
N ALA A 116 13.72 -5.14 4.36
CA ALA A 116 12.88 -4.22 5.11
C ALA A 116 11.63 -4.89 5.73
N ILE A 117 11.54 -6.24 5.72
CA ILE A 117 10.46 -6.99 6.36
C ILE A 117 10.89 -7.40 7.76
N PHE A 118 10.28 -6.79 8.78
CA PHE A 118 10.58 -7.07 10.18
C PHE A 118 9.75 -8.24 10.70
N ARG A 119 10.38 -9.08 11.56
CA ARG A 119 9.73 -10.25 12.16
C ARG A 119 9.81 -10.20 13.69
N PRO A 120 9.06 -9.26 14.33
CA PRO A 120 9.02 -9.20 15.77
C PRO A 120 8.31 -10.43 16.34
N LYS A 121 8.87 -11.00 17.42
CA LYS A 121 8.22 -12.09 18.16
C LYS A 121 6.96 -11.57 18.84
N LEU A 122 5.84 -12.23 18.60
CA LEU A 122 4.58 -11.95 19.30
C LEU A 122 4.75 -12.26 20.79
N LYS A 123 4.39 -11.31 21.66
CA LYS A 123 4.39 -11.47 23.11
C LYS A 123 2.97 -11.32 23.66
N GLY A 124 2.65 -12.04 24.74
CA GLY A 124 1.29 -12.07 25.29
C GLY A 124 0.68 -10.69 25.56
N TRP A 125 1.46 -9.75 26.13
CA TRP A 125 0.99 -8.38 26.38
C TRP A 125 0.62 -7.60 25.10
N MET A 126 1.11 -8.02 23.94
CA MET A 126 0.78 -7.38 22.65
C MET A 126 -0.65 -7.70 22.21
N LEU A 127 -1.19 -8.88 22.57
CA LEU A 127 -2.53 -9.29 22.16
C LEU A 127 -3.61 -8.33 22.65
N GLY A 128 -3.53 -7.91 23.93
CA GLY A 128 -4.44 -6.90 24.47
C GLY A 128 -4.38 -5.57 23.71
N LYS A 129 -3.17 -5.10 23.40
CA LYS A 129 -2.98 -3.86 22.62
C LYS A 129 -3.44 -4.00 21.16
N LEU A 130 -3.26 -5.16 20.53
CA LEU A 130 -3.76 -5.44 19.19
C LEU A 130 -5.29 -5.44 19.16
N ARG A 131 -5.96 -6.07 20.16
CA ARG A 131 -7.42 -6.06 20.31
C ARG A 131 -7.98 -4.65 20.47
N GLU A 132 -7.27 -3.79 21.23
CA GLU A 132 -7.66 -2.41 21.47
C GLU A 132 -7.21 -1.45 20.33
N HIS A 133 -6.60 -1.94 19.27
CA HIS A 133 -5.99 -1.14 18.20
C HIS A 133 -4.95 -0.12 18.68
N ARG A 134 -4.29 -0.39 19.81
CA ARG A 134 -3.28 0.49 20.43
C ARG A 134 -1.83 0.07 20.16
N PHE A 135 -1.64 -1.03 19.45
CA PHE A 135 -0.29 -1.46 19.09
C PHE A 135 0.22 -0.59 17.94
N GLN A 136 1.28 0.18 18.21
CA GLN A 136 1.98 0.98 17.20
C GLN A 136 3.34 0.36 16.93
N GLU A 137 3.60 0.05 15.69
CA GLU A 137 4.88 -0.39 15.20
C GLU A 137 5.54 0.82 14.52
N LYS A 138 6.78 1.16 14.96
CA LYS A 138 7.49 2.36 14.49
C LYS A 138 8.69 2.06 13.60
N GLN A 139 9.06 0.80 13.44
CA GLN A 139 10.24 0.42 12.66
C GLN A 139 10.01 0.65 11.15
N VAL A 140 8.78 0.46 10.69
CA VAL A 140 8.41 0.61 9.29
C VAL A 140 8.63 2.05 8.84
N ASP A 141 8.02 3.01 9.52
CA ASP A 141 8.12 4.43 9.19
C ASP A 141 9.58 4.92 9.21
N ALA A 142 10.30 4.57 10.30
CA ALA A 142 11.72 4.91 10.43
C ALA A 142 12.57 4.33 9.30
N THR A 143 12.27 3.11 8.86
CA THR A 143 12.99 2.46 7.77
C THR A 143 12.71 3.13 6.42
N VAL A 144 11.46 3.45 6.12
CA VAL A 144 11.09 4.16 4.90
C VAL A 144 11.78 5.51 4.82
N VAL A 145 11.77 6.27 5.93
CA VAL A 145 12.47 7.56 6.07
C VAL A 145 13.97 7.40 5.85
N ALA A 146 14.61 6.44 6.54
CA ALA A 146 16.06 6.21 6.44
C ALA A 146 16.48 5.82 5.02
N LEU A 147 15.70 4.97 4.34
CA LEU A 147 15.95 4.57 2.96
C LEU A 147 15.82 5.76 2.01
N LEU A 148 14.76 6.56 2.13
CA LEU A 148 14.58 7.76 1.31
C LEU A 148 15.79 8.70 1.42
N VAL A 149 16.16 9.06 2.65
CA VAL A 149 17.31 9.98 2.90
C VAL A 149 18.62 9.37 2.40
N LYS A 150 18.86 8.07 2.65
CA LYS A 150 20.04 7.38 2.15
C LYS A 150 20.16 7.49 0.62
N TYR A 151 19.09 7.17 -0.10
CA TYR A 151 19.13 7.17 -1.56
C TYR A 151 19.14 8.57 -2.15
N ALA A 152 18.49 9.55 -1.53
CA ALA A 152 18.60 10.94 -1.93
C ALA A 152 20.06 11.45 -1.89
N ILE A 153 20.86 10.98 -0.92
CA ILE A 153 22.27 11.35 -0.79
C ILE A 153 23.16 10.51 -1.73
N THR A 154 22.93 9.19 -1.82
CA THR A 154 23.84 8.28 -2.54
C THR A 154 23.52 8.15 -4.02
N CYS A 155 22.30 8.48 -4.44
CA CYS A 155 21.83 8.38 -5.82
C CYS A 155 21.03 9.65 -6.21
N PRO A 156 21.62 10.86 -6.11
CA PRO A 156 20.88 12.13 -6.26
C PRO A 156 20.30 12.36 -7.66
N GLU A 157 20.82 11.65 -8.68
CA GLU A 157 20.32 11.74 -10.06
C GLU A 157 19.10 10.84 -10.33
N ASP A 158 18.79 9.92 -9.40
CA ASP A 158 17.66 9.00 -9.52
C ASP A 158 16.35 9.66 -9.05
N VAL A 159 15.22 9.06 -9.44
CA VAL A 159 13.89 9.42 -8.93
C VAL A 159 13.56 8.50 -7.76
N HIS A 160 13.11 9.07 -6.67
CA HIS A 160 12.75 8.34 -5.45
C HIS A 160 11.26 8.43 -5.20
N VAL A 161 10.55 7.30 -5.20
CA VAL A 161 9.14 7.26 -4.85
C VAL A 161 8.93 6.72 -3.45
N ILE A 162 8.12 7.42 -2.68
CA ILE A 162 7.61 6.97 -1.39
C ILE A 162 6.13 6.62 -1.50
N ILE A 163 5.76 5.42 -1.08
CA ILE A 163 4.38 4.93 -1.11
C ILE A 163 3.86 4.87 0.31
N THR A 164 3.13 5.89 0.73
CA THR A 164 2.53 6.01 2.06
C THR A 164 1.41 7.04 2.08
N GLY A 165 0.57 7.03 3.11
CA GLY A 165 -0.39 8.09 3.43
C GLY A 165 -0.04 8.80 4.74
N ASP A 166 1.09 8.44 5.36
CA ASP A 166 1.51 9.04 6.61
C ASP A 166 2.28 10.35 6.38
N SER A 167 1.87 11.41 7.05
CA SER A 167 2.53 12.71 7.00
C SER A 167 3.86 12.75 7.74
N ASP A 168 4.14 11.76 8.60
CA ASP A 168 5.37 11.68 9.38
C ASP A 168 6.64 11.52 8.50
N VAL A 169 6.44 11.19 7.20
CA VAL A 169 7.53 11.19 6.21
C VAL A 169 7.89 12.59 5.67
N LEU A 170 7.05 13.60 5.85
CA LEU A 170 7.30 14.98 5.35
C LEU A 170 8.61 15.58 5.84
N PRO A 171 8.99 15.44 7.13
CA PRO A 171 10.30 15.95 7.58
C PRO A 171 11.45 15.32 6.81
N ALA A 172 11.37 14.03 6.48
CA ALA A 172 12.38 13.34 5.68
C ALA A 172 12.47 13.87 4.26
N ILE A 173 11.32 14.10 3.61
CA ILE A 173 11.27 14.70 2.27
C ILE A 173 11.91 16.10 2.30
N LYS A 174 11.58 16.94 3.29
CA LYS A 174 12.15 18.28 3.43
C LYS A 174 13.66 18.28 3.69
N VAL A 175 14.16 17.29 4.42
CA VAL A 175 15.61 17.15 4.67
C VAL A 175 16.33 16.64 3.42
N ALA A 176 15.75 15.68 2.71
CA ALA A 176 16.32 15.09 1.51
C ALA A 176 16.28 16.05 0.30
N TYR A 177 15.26 16.93 0.24
CA TYR A 177 15.00 17.87 -0.85
C TYR A 177 14.67 19.26 -0.30
N PRO A 178 15.69 20.02 0.21
CA PRO A 178 15.45 21.25 0.95
C PRO A 178 14.91 22.42 0.12
N GLU A 179 15.26 22.49 -1.16
CA GLU A 179 14.87 23.62 -2.03
C GLU A 179 13.72 23.25 -2.96
N TYR A 180 13.83 22.10 -3.65
CA TYR A 180 12.85 21.59 -4.60
C TYR A 180 12.77 20.06 -4.52
N SER A 181 11.59 19.56 -4.83
CA SER A 181 11.31 18.14 -4.86
C SER A 181 11.45 17.57 -6.28
N ASP A 182 12.61 17.82 -6.92
CA ASP A 182 12.82 17.51 -8.33
C ASP A 182 12.81 16.02 -8.66
N ASN A 183 13.31 15.20 -7.74
CA ASN A 183 13.47 13.77 -7.95
C ASN A 183 12.68 12.95 -6.91
N VAL A 184 11.69 13.52 -6.24
CA VAL A 184 10.81 12.80 -5.33
C VAL A 184 9.38 12.74 -5.86
N LEU A 185 8.80 11.54 -5.76
CA LEU A 185 7.41 11.25 -6.09
C LEU A 185 6.72 10.66 -4.87
N VAL A 186 5.53 11.13 -4.56
CA VAL A 186 4.66 10.50 -3.55
C VAL A 186 3.56 9.71 -4.25
N ALA A 187 3.39 8.44 -3.85
CA ALA A 187 2.24 7.64 -4.22
C ALA A 187 1.37 7.43 -2.96
N THR A 188 0.13 7.90 -3.01
CA THR A 188 -0.76 7.95 -1.85
C THR A 188 -2.23 7.84 -2.27
N THR A 189 -3.16 8.02 -1.34
CA THR A 189 -4.59 8.16 -1.62
C THR A 189 -5.00 9.63 -1.69
N HIS A 190 -6.00 9.94 -2.53
CA HIS A 190 -6.44 11.33 -2.73
C HIS A 190 -7.13 11.88 -1.46
N PRO A 191 -6.87 13.12 -1.06
CA PRO A 191 -7.44 13.72 0.14
C PRO A 191 -8.97 13.67 0.22
N ASP A 192 -9.66 13.86 -0.91
CA ASP A 192 -11.14 13.84 -0.95
C ASP A 192 -11.77 12.50 -0.60
N GLN A 193 -10.99 11.42 -0.62
CA GLN A 193 -11.44 10.11 -0.18
C GLN A 193 -11.43 9.95 1.34
N LEU A 194 -10.89 10.93 2.07
CA LEU A 194 -10.70 10.91 3.53
C LEU A 194 -11.91 11.39 4.32
N LYS A 195 -13.02 11.74 3.66
CA LYS A 195 -14.26 12.13 4.37
C LYS A 195 -14.78 11.05 5.34
N VAL A 196 -14.25 9.84 5.25
CA VAL A 196 -14.62 8.70 6.11
C VAL A 196 -13.75 8.61 7.38
N ASP A 197 -12.54 9.17 7.39
CA ASP A 197 -11.66 9.11 8.57
C ASP A 197 -10.84 10.40 8.72
N SER A 198 -11.36 11.32 9.52
CA SER A 198 -10.78 12.66 9.76
C SER A 198 -9.39 12.64 10.42
N ARG A 199 -8.82 11.48 10.68
CA ARG A 199 -7.50 11.30 11.31
C ARG A 199 -6.38 11.01 10.32
N GLN A 200 -6.67 10.83 9.04
CA GLN A 200 -5.63 10.55 8.05
C GLN A 200 -5.13 11.86 7.41
N THR A 201 -3.87 12.11 7.63
CA THR A 201 -3.14 13.35 7.33
C THR A 201 -2.58 13.43 5.90
N SER A 202 -3.13 12.73 4.94
CA SER A 202 -2.67 12.77 3.54
C SER A 202 -2.78 14.15 2.88
N TYR A 203 -3.55 15.09 3.46
CA TYR A 203 -3.52 16.49 3.03
C TYR A 203 -2.11 17.08 3.03
N ALA A 204 -1.36 16.87 4.11
CA ALA A 204 -0.02 17.43 4.22
C ALA A 204 0.95 16.88 3.17
N LEU A 205 0.79 15.61 2.77
CA LEU A 205 1.56 15.02 1.69
C LEU A 205 1.13 15.56 0.31
N ALA A 206 -0.17 15.73 0.09
CA ALA A 206 -0.70 16.27 -1.17
C ALA A 206 -0.38 17.75 -1.36
N ASP A 207 -0.28 18.52 -0.27
CA ASP A 207 -0.02 19.95 -0.30
C ASP A 207 1.47 20.30 -0.41
N PHE A 208 2.37 19.32 -0.31
CA PHE A 208 3.79 19.55 -0.54
C PHE A 208 4.04 19.89 -2.02
N ASN A 209 4.90 20.86 -2.27
CA ASN A 209 5.21 21.30 -3.62
C ASN A 209 6.18 20.32 -4.32
N TYR A 210 5.61 19.36 -5.03
CA TYR A 210 6.36 18.38 -5.83
C TYR A 210 6.49 18.85 -7.28
N LEU A 211 7.65 18.63 -7.88
CA LEU A 211 7.81 18.78 -9.33
C LEU A 211 7.02 17.69 -10.07
N ILE A 212 7.04 16.46 -9.55
CA ILE A 212 6.25 15.35 -10.07
C ILE A 212 4.93 15.33 -9.29
N PRO A 213 3.76 15.49 -9.95
CA PRO A 213 2.47 15.40 -9.26
C PRO A 213 2.30 14.05 -8.54
N PRO A 214 1.66 14.01 -7.36
CA PRO A 214 1.43 12.77 -6.63
C PRO A 214 0.70 11.72 -7.47
N PHE A 215 1.09 10.45 -7.30
CA PHE A 215 0.40 9.32 -7.90
C PHE A 215 -0.71 8.84 -6.96
N TYR A 216 -1.96 9.03 -7.34
CA TYR A 216 -3.10 8.62 -6.53
C TYR A 216 -3.52 7.18 -6.87
N LEU A 217 -3.38 6.28 -5.88
CA LEU A 217 -3.61 4.85 -6.03
C LEU A 217 -5.01 4.50 -6.52
N GLU A 218 -6.04 5.11 -5.90
CA GLU A 218 -7.44 4.83 -6.24
C GLU A 218 -7.86 5.38 -7.61
N GLN A 219 -7.16 6.37 -8.13
CA GLN A 219 -7.41 6.87 -9.50
C GLN A 219 -6.87 5.90 -10.56
N ASN A 220 -5.91 5.06 -10.19
CA ASN A 220 -5.29 4.04 -11.03
C ASN A 220 -5.68 2.62 -10.62
N ALA A 221 -6.76 2.46 -9.85
CA ALA A 221 -7.17 1.16 -9.30
C ALA A 221 -7.36 0.07 -10.36
N ASP A 222 -7.90 0.42 -11.53
CA ASP A 222 -8.08 -0.50 -12.68
C ASP A 222 -6.74 -1.01 -13.25
N LYS A 223 -5.69 -0.22 -13.15
CA LYS A 223 -4.36 -0.56 -13.68
C LYS A 223 -3.50 -1.36 -12.70
N ILE A 224 -3.72 -1.16 -11.39
CA ILE A 224 -2.92 -1.80 -10.32
C ILE A 224 -3.60 -2.99 -9.66
N MET A 225 -4.83 -3.34 -10.08
CA MET A 225 -5.58 -4.49 -9.56
C MET A 225 -5.04 -5.81 -10.13
N GLN A 226 -5.04 -6.86 -9.30
CA GLN A 226 -4.76 -8.22 -9.75
C GLN A 226 -5.80 -8.73 -10.75
N GLY A 227 -5.35 -9.56 -11.67
CA GLY A 227 -6.17 -10.21 -12.69
C GLY A 227 -5.77 -9.84 -14.12
N ALA A 228 -6.01 -10.76 -15.04
CA ALA A 228 -5.70 -10.55 -16.45
C ALA A 228 -6.75 -9.65 -17.14
N ASN A 229 -8.00 -9.71 -16.70
CA ASN A 229 -9.13 -9.01 -17.30
C ASN A 229 -9.75 -8.07 -16.28
N VAL A 230 -9.10 -6.92 -16.06
CA VAL A 230 -9.58 -5.85 -15.18
C VAL A 230 -10.27 -4.78 -16.00
N TYR A 231 -11.43 -4.33 -15.54
CA TYR A 231 -12.27 -3.36 -16.24
C TYR A 231 -12.79 -2.29 -15.31
N LYS A 232 -13.10 -1.13 -15.89
CA LYS A 232 -13.84 -0.06 -15.24
C LYS A 232 -15.27 -0.03 -15.76
N CYS A 233 -16.24 -0.03 -14.87
CA CYS A 233 -17.65 -0.01 -15.25
C CYS A 233 -18.01 1.32 -15.94
N VAL A 234 -18.63 1.24 -17.12
CA VAL A 234 -19.04 2.43 -17.89
C VAL A 234 -20.15 3.24 -17.21
N HIS A 235 -20.86 2.68 -16.21
CA HIS A 235 -22.00 3.32 -15.54
C HIS A 235 -21.65 3.92 -14.18
N CYS A 236 -20.83 3.22 -13.37
CA CYS A 236 -20.55 3.65 -12.00
C CYS A 236 -19.06 3.87 -11.74
N ASN A 237 -18.21 3.69 -12.75
CA ASN A 237 -16.75 3.82 -12.66
C ASN A 237 -16.07 2.87 -11.64
N LYS A 238 -16.78 1.88 -11.10
CA LYS A 238 -16.22 0.86 -10.21
C LYS A 238 -15.34 -0.11 -11.00
N VAL A 239 -14.28 -0.59 -10.34
CA VAL A 239 -13.32 -1.55 -10.91
C VAL A 239 -13.73 -2.96 -10.56
N PHE A 240 -13.59 -3.87 -11.51
CA PHE A 240 -13.89 -5.29 -11.34
C PHE A 240 -13.04 -6.15 -12.27
N SER A 241 -12.86 -7.42 -11.92
CA SER A 241 -12.18 -8.39 -12.78
C SER A 241 -13.13 -9.50 -13.22
N ARG A 242 -12.83 -10.08 -14.36
CA ARG A 242 -13.55 -11.26 -14.90
C ARG A 242 -12.56 -12.35 -15.29
N PRO A 243 -12.89 -13.64 -15.10
CA PRO A 243 -12.02 -14.72 -15.53
C PRO A 243 -11.85 -14.73 -17.06
N ASN A 244 -12.92 -14.43 -17.81
CA ASN A 244 -12.91 -14.33 -19.26
C ASN A 244 -12.95 -12.89 -19.73
N PRO A 245 -12.29 -12.55 -20.87
CA PRO A 245 -12.33 -11.21 -21.42
C PRO A 245 -13.74 -10.86 -21.89
N ILE A 246 -14.11 -9.59 -21.67
CA ILE A 246 -15.35 -9.04 -22.23
C ILE A 246 -15.15 -8.85 -23.74
N PRO A 247 -16.11 -9.30 -24.60
CA PRO A 247 -16.02 -9.12 -26.04
C PRO A 247 -15.83 -7.64 -26.42
N ARG A 248 -15.04 -7.37 -27.47
CA ARG A 248 -14.62 -6.00 -27.87
C ARG A 248 -15.78 -5.01 -28.06
N ASN A 249 -16.94 -5.49 -28.50
CA ASN A 249 -18.13 -4.66 -28.78
C ASN A 249 -19.13 -4.63 -27.62
N THR A 250 -18.75 -5.14 -26.44
CA THR A 250 -19.60 -5.18 -25.25
C THR A 250 -19.11 -4.16 -24.23
N ALA A 251 -20.00 -3.30 -23.75
CA ALA A 251 -19.67 -2.34 -22.70
C ALA A 251 -19.32 -3.06 -21.38
N ALA A 252 -18.23 -2.66 -20.76
CA ALA A 252 -17.81 -3.21 -19.47
C ALA A 252 -18.79 -2.75 -18.38
N CYS A 253 -19.65 -3.66 -17.91
CA CYS A 253 -20.63 -3.40 -16.87
C CYS A 253 -20.36 -4.29 -15.66
N CYS A 254 -20.27 -3.69 -14.47
CA CYS A 254 -20.16 -4.45 -13.22
C CYS A 254 -21.48 -5.15 -12.87
N ARG A 255 -21.41 -6.19 -12.04
CA ARG A 255 -22.58 -6.99 -11.71
C ARG A 255 -23.72 -6.18 -11.07
N PRO A 256 -23.48 -5.29 -10.06
CA PRO A 256 -24.55 -4.48 -9.50
C PRO A 256 -25.24 -3.52 -10.48
N CYS A 257 -24.51 -3.03 -11.51
CA CYS A 257 -25.12 -2.19 -12.55
C CYS A 257 -25.88 -3.00 -13.59
N HIS A 258 -25.48 -4.25 -13.84
CA HIS A 258 -26.21 -5.16 -14.74
C HIS A 258 -27.55 -5.57 -14.11
N GLU A 259 -27.54 -6.02 -12.86
CA GLU A 259 -28.73 -6.46 -12.11
C GLU A 259 -29.79 -5.35 -11.92
N LYS A 260 -29.40 -4.08 -11.93
CA LYS A 260 -30.35 -2.94 -11.86
C LYS A 260 -31.04 -2.61 -13.18
N ARG A 261 -30.66 -3.25 -14.26
CA ARG A 261 -31.22 -3.02 -15.62
C ARG A 261 -32.20 -4.11 -16.07
N GLU A 262 -32.16 -5.25 -15.41
CA GLU A 262 -33.17 -6.32 -15.49
C GLU A 262 -34.34 -6.02 -14.55
#